data_23f861674746f61f01aa2d92b9889024
#
_entry.id   23f861674746f61f01aa2d92b9889024
#
_cell.length_a   1.000
_cell.length_b   1.000
_cell.length_c   1.000
_cell.angle_alpha   90.00
_cell.angle_beta   90.00
_cell.angle_gamma   90.00
#
_symmetry.space_group_name_H-M   'P 1'
#
loop_
_entity.id
_entity.type
_entity.pdbx_description
1 polymer ?
#
loop_
_entity_poly.entity_id
_entity_poly.type
_entity_poly.pdbx_seq_one_letter_code
_entity_poly.pdbx_strand_id
1 'polypeptide(L)'
;ETFGSCIGCNLIYSGNHYEALEKDSYGKLRFVSGINPQSFSWELAPEAHFDTPEAVLSYSSKGYGRLSRQLYSFIREHIVRGVWKRRPRPVLLNSWEACYFKIDERKLVQLAKAGADVGIELFVMDDGWFFRRNDDTSSLGDWEPDPKKLPGGIASLSKKIKALGMDFGLWVEPEMISENSLLYQKHPDWTMTIPGHPHS
;
A
#
# COMPACT_ATOMS: atom_id res chain seq x y z
N GLU A 1 -9.06 -11.68 -23.71
CA GLU A 1 -9.47 -12.95 -24.31
C GLU A 1 -10.84 -13.37 -23.77
N THR A 2 -11.73 -13.82 -24.66
CA THR A 2 -13.16 -14.06 -24.36
C THR A 2 -13.55 -15.54 -24.48
N PHE A 3 -12.60 -16.43 -24.70
CA PHE A 3 -12.83 -17.86 -24.90
C PHE A 3 -11.86 -18.71 -24.07
N GLY A 4 -12.18 -19.99 -23.95
CA GLY A 4 -11.39 -20.97 -23.24
C GLY A 4 -11.73 -21.06 -21.74
N SER A 5 -11.41 -22.22 -21.17
CA SER A 5 -11.57 -22.47 -19.74
C SER A 5 -10.31 -22.04 -18.99
N CYS A 6 -10.49 -21.33 -17.89
CA CYS A 6 -9.41 -20.89 -17.02
C CYS A 6 -9.80 -21.00 -15.55
N ILE A 7 -8.80 -21.27 -14.73
CA ILE A 7 -8.91 -21.31 -13.27
C ILE A 7 -8.01 -20.19 -12.73
N GLY A 8 -8.51 -19.44 -11.77
CA GLY A 8 -7.74 -18.47 -10.99
C GLY A 8 -7.61 -18.96 -9.56
N CYS A 9 -6.45 -18.75 -8.97
CA CYS A 9 -6.23 -18.91 -7.54
C CYS A 9 -5.65 -17.61 -7.01
N ASN A 10 -6.18 -17.13 -5.90
CA ASN A 10 -5.74 -15.89 -5.25
C ASN A 10 -5.64 -16.12 -3.75
N LEU A 11 -4.47 -15.89 -3.19
CA LEU A 11 -4.28 -15.91 -1.75
C LEU A 11 -4.76 -14.58 -1.15
N ILE A 12 -5.56 -14.63 -0.10
CA ILE A 12 -6.01 -13.45 0.65
C ILE A 12 -5.00 -13.18 1.77
N TYR A 13 -3.86 -12.64 1.37
CA TYR A 13 -2.74 -12.41 2.26
C TYR A 13 -1.88 -11.26 1.75
N SER A 14 -1.51 -10.32 2.62
CA SER A 14 -0.67 -9.18 2.28
C SER A 14 0.81 -9.36 2.64
N GLY A 15 1.17 -10.50 3.24
CA GLY A 15 2.54 -10.84 3.58
C GLY A 15 3.28 -11.56 2.44
N ASN A 16 4.48 -12.03 2.75
CA ASN A 16 5.29 -12.80 1.83
C ASN A 16 4.66 -14.17 1.55
N HIS A 17 4.32 -14.43 0.29
CA HIS A 17 3.60 -15.64 -0.13
C HIS A 17 4.40 -16.44 -1.17
N TYR A 18 3.97 -17.68 -1.37
CA TYR A 18 4.53 -18.59 -2.36
C TYR A 18 3.41 -19.26 -3.13
N GLU A 19 3.51 -19.24 -4.46
CA GLU A 19 2.60 -19.93 -5.36
C GLU A 19 3.40 -20.70 -6.39
N ALA A 20 3.05 -21.97 -6.59
CA ALA A 20 3.69 -22.83 -7.57
C ALA A 20 2.70 -23.74 -8.26
N LEU A 21 2.90 -23.95 -9.56
CA LEU A 21 2.22 -24.94 -10.36
C LEU A 21 3.25 -25.93 -10.90
N GLU A 22 3.16 -27.17 -10.44
CA GLU A 22 4.08 -28.26 -10.79
C GLU A 22 3.35 -29.33 -11.60
N LYS A 23 4.04 -29.88 -12.59
CA LYS A 23 3.56 -31.05 -13.31
C LYS A 23 4.45 -32.25 -12.95
N ASP A 24 3.85 -33.32 -12.43
CA ASP A 24 4.57 -34.52 -12.09
C ASP A 24 4.89 -35.39 -13.32
N SER A 25 5.67 -36.45 -13.14
CA SER A 25 6.05 -37.40 -14.19
C SER A 25 4.87 -38.20 -14.78
N TYR A 26 3.73 -38.19 -14.12
CA TYR A 26 2.47 -38.82 -14.57
C TYR A 26 1.54 -37.83 -15.28
N GLY A 27 1.97 -36.58 -15.46
CA GLY A 27 1.17 -35.54 -16.10
C GLY A 27 0.14 -34.88 -15.20
N LYS A 28 0.11 -35.18 -13.91
CA LYS A 28 -0.78 -34.51 -12.95
C LYS A 28 -0.25 -33.14 -12.59
N LEU A 29 -1.16 -32.20 -12.44
CA LEU A 29 -0.84 -30.85 -11.99
C LEU A 29 -1.08 -30.72 -10.49
N ARG A 30 -0.09 -30.19 -9.78
CA ARG A 30 -0.17 -29.81 -8.38
C ARG A 30 -0.03 -28.30 -8.27
N PHE A 31 -1.02 -27.66 -7.66
CA PHE A 31 -0.96 -26.25 -7.31
C PHE A 31 -0.76 -26.08 -5.80
N VAL A 32 0.15 -25.22 -5.41
CA VAL A 32 0.43 -24.86 -4.02
C VAL A 32 0.30 -23.34 -3.90
N SER A 33 -0.39 -22.86 -2.87
CA SER A 33 -0.52 -21.45 -2.53
C SER A 33 -0.53 -21.30 -1.01
N GLY A 34 0.21 -20.35 -0.47
CA GLY A 34 0.28 -20.14 0.98
C GLY A 34 1.35 -19.15 1.40
N ILE A 35 1.63 -19.11 2.69
CA ILE A 35 2.72 -18.32 3.26
C ILE A 35 4.05 -18.83 2.67
N ASN A 36 4.95 -17.90 2.30
CA ASN A 36 6.26 -18.27 1.78
C ASN A 36 7.06 -19.03 2.87
N PRO A 37 7.53 -20.26 2.58
CA PRO A 37 8.28 -21.05 3.56
C PRO A 37 9.70 -20.53 3.83
N GLN A 38 10.21 -19.61 2.99
CA GLN A 38 11.54 -19.06 3.20
C GLN A 38 11.54 -18.17 4.44
N SER A 39 12.41 -18.52 5.40
CA SER A 39 12.54 -17.82 6.69
C SER A 39 11.24 -17.76 7.52
N PHE A 40 10.31 -18.70 7.27
CA PHE A 40 9.08 -18.85 8.05
C PHE A 40 9.03 -20.20 8.74
N SER A 41 8.79 -20.19 10.03
CA SER A 41 8.48 -21.38 10.83
C SER A 41 7.44 -21.03 11.88
N TRP A 42 6.61 -21.98 12.22
CA TRP A 42 5.60 -21.83 13.27
C TRP A 42 5.58 -23.07 14.15
N GLU A 43 5.78 -22.87 15.45
CA GLU A 43 5.65 -23.92 16.44
C GLU A 43 4.19 -24.04 16.87
N LEU A 44 3.57 -25.18 16.59
CA LEU A 44 2.19 -25.46 16.96
C LEU A 44 2.18 -26.33 18.22
N ALA A 45 1.88 -25.73 19.37
CA ALA A 45 1.76 -26.43 20.63
C ALA A 45 0.56 -27.40 20.61
N PRO A 46 0.55 -28.45 21.47
CA PRO A 46 -0.61 -29.30 21.62
C PRO A 46 -1.88 -28.50 21.92
N GLU A 47 -2.99 -28.88 21.28
CA GLU A 47 -4.30 -28.21 21.36
C GLU A 47 -4.36 -26.78 20.81
N ALA A 48 -3.24 -26.21 20.33
CA ALA A 48 -3.24 -24.94 19.62
C ALA A 48 -3.67 -25.11 18.15
N HIS A 49 -4.08 -24.01 17.52
CA HIS A 49 -4.38 -23.96 16.08
C HIS A 49 -3.65 -22.80 15.43
N PHE A 50 -3.44 -22.92 14.13
CA PHE A 50 -2.89 -21.88 13.29
C PHE A 50 -3.82 -21.68 12.10
N ASP A 51 -4.41 -20.49 11.98
CA ASP A 51 -5.25 -20.14 10.85
C ASP A 51 -4.37 -19.72 9.66
N THR A 52 -4.42 -20.51 8.60
CA THR A 52 -3.72 -20.19 7.36
C THR A 52 -4.48 -19.09 6.60
N PRO A 53 -3.79 -18.30 5.75
CA PRO A 53 -4.49 -17.41 4.83
C PRO A 53 -5.50 -18.15 3.97
N GLU A 54 -6.64 -17.50 3.70
CA GLU A 54 -7.67 -18.04 2.81
C GLU A 54 -7.21 -17.98 1.35
N ALA A 55 -7.54 -19.01 0.58
CA ALA A 55 -7.34 -19.02 -0.87
C ALA A 55 -8.69 -19.04 -1.59
N VAL A 56 -8.82 -18.20 -2.62
CA VAL A 56 -10.02 -18.11 -3.46
C VAL A 56 -9.77 -18.78 -4.80
N LEU A 57 -10.53 -19.83 -5.09
CA LEU A 57 -10.52 -20.47 -6.39
C LEU A 57 -11.68 -19.95 -7.25
N SER A 58 -11.38 -19.61 -8.49
CA SER A 58 -12.34 -19.10 -9.46
C SER A 58 -12.24 -19.88 -10.76
N TYR A 59 -13.37 -20.07 -11.42
CA TYR A 59 -13.44 -20.73 -12.73
C TYR A 59 -14.20 -19.89 -13.74
N SER A 60 -13.72 -19.88 -14.96
CA SER A 60 -14.43 -19.30 -16.10
C SER A 60 -14.29 -20.19 -17.34
N SER A 61 -15.41 -20.46 -18.00
CA SER A 61 -15.43 -21.08 -19.34
C SER A 61 -15.39 -20.04 -20.47
N LYS A 62 -15.30 -18.75 -20.14
CA LYS A 62 -15.35 -17.62 -21.08
C LYS A 62 -14.09 -16.74 -20.99
N GLY A 63 -12.94 -17.38 -20.81
CA GLY A 63 -11.62 -16.75 -20.78
C GLY A 63 -11.34 -15.85 -19.58
N TYR A 64 -10.18 -15.20 -19.62
CA TYR A 64 -9.65 -14.36 -18.53
C TYR A 64 -10.49 -13.11 -18.23
N GLY A 65 -11.08 -12.50 -19.26
CA GLY A 65 -11.90 -11.31 -19.04
C GLY A 65 -13.13 -11.59 -18.15
N ARG A 66 -13.72 -12.78 -18.25
CA ARG A 66 -14.79 -13.19 -17.33
C ARG A 66 -14.25 -13.51 -15.94
N LEU A 67 -13.12 -14.21 -15.86
CA LEU A 67 -12.47 -14.54 -14.61
C LEU A 67 -12.11 -13.26 -13.82
N SER A 68 -11.49 -12.28 -14.48
CA SER A 68 -11.15 -10.98 -13.84
C SER A 68 -12.38 -10.27 -13.29
N ARG A 69 -13.48 -10.23 -14.04
CA ARG A 69 -14.72 -9.61 -13.56
C ARG A 69 -15.32 -10.33 -12.36
N GLN A 70 -15.20 -11.66 -12.28
CA GLN A 70 -15.61 -12.43 -11.10
C GLN A 70 -14.78 -12.04 -9.88
N LEU A 71 -13.43 -11.95 -10.03
CA LEU A 71 -12.53 -11.52 -8.97
C LEU A 71 -12.80 -10.08 -8.54
N TYR A 72 -13.02 -9.14 -9.47
CA TYR A 72 -13.37 -7.77 -9.11
C TYR A 72 -14.68 -7.67 -8.32
N SER A 73 -15.67 -8.49 -8.67
CA SER A 73 -16.92 -8.57 -7.90
C SER A 73 -16.67 -9.13 -6.50
N PHE A 74 -15.89 -10.20 -6.40
CA PHE A 74 -15.49 -10.78 -5.12
C PHE A 74 -14.74 -9.76 -4.24
N ILE A 75 -13.71 -9.11 -4.77
CA ILE A 75 -12.92 -8.10 -4.05
C ILE A 75 -13.84 -6.98 -3.55
N ARG A 76 -14.73 -6.47 -4.41
CA ARG A 76 -15.67 -5.42 -4.06
C ARG A 76 -16.63 -5.84 -2.95
N GLU A 77 -17.18 -7.05 -3.02
CA GLU A 77 -18.21 -7.50 -2.09
C GLU A 77 -17.66 -8.03 -0.78
N HIS A 78 -16.44 -8.59 -0.75
CA HIS A 78 -15.90 -9.32 0.40
C HIS A 78 -14.63 -8.70 0.99
N ILE A 79 -13.79 -8.03 0.20
CA ILE A 79 -12.52 -7.48 0.67
C ILE A 79 -12.62 -5.98 0.97
N VAL A 80 -13.17 -5.19 0.03
CA VAL A 80 -13.32 -3.73 0.20
C VAL A 80 -14.31 -3.43 1.32
N ARG A 81 -13.90 -2.54 2.22
CA ARG A 81 -14.69 -2.12 3.39
C ARG A 81 -15.10 -0.65 3.31
N GLY A 82 -16.02 -0.25 4.19
CA GLY A 82 -16.46 1.13 4.33
C GLY A 82 -17.16 1.69 3.10
N VAL A 83 -17.16 3.00 2.97
CA VAL A 83 -17.87 3.74 1.91
C VAL A 83 -17.37 3.38 0.50
N TRP A 84 -16.12 3.00 0.39
CA TRP A 84 -15.46 2.67 -0.88
C TRP A 84 -15.92 1.35 -1.50
N LYS A 85 -16.70 0.56 -0.79
CA LYS A 85 -17.35 -0.64 -1.33
C LYS A 85 -18.34 -0.28 -2.45
N ARG A 86 -19.00 0.87 -2.34
CA ARG A 86 -20.10 1.30 -3.23
C ARG A 86 -19.83 2.62 -3.97
N ARG A 87 -18.74 3.32 -3.62
CA ARG A 87 -18.39 4.59 -4.24
C ARG A 87 -17.18 4.43 -5.18
N PRO A 88 -17.16 5.11 -6.32
CA PRO A 88 -15.93 5.23 -7.13
C PRO A 88 -14.84 5.92 -6.33
N ARG A 89 -13.60 5.64 -6.66
CA ARG A 89 -12.45 6.37 -6.09
C ARG A 89 -12.43 7.79 -6.65
N PRO A 90 -12.05 8.80 -5.85
CA PRO A 90 -11.93 10.18 -6.32
C PRO A 90 -10.79 10.28 -7.35
N VAL A 91 -10.94 11.24 -8.26
CA VAL A 91 -9.84 11.63 -9.15
C VAL A 91 -8.77 12.31 -8.31
N LEU A 92 -7.55 11.77 -8.32
CA LEU A 92 -6.48 12.12 -7.41
C LEU A 92 -5.37 12.91 -8.11
N LEU A 93 -4.88 13.95 -7.45
CA LEU A 93 -3.63 14.66 -7.79
C LEU A 93 -2.64 14.44 -6.64
N ASN A 94 -1.48 13.86 -6.96
CA ASN A 94 -0.38 13.68 -6.03
C ASN A 94 0.69 14.77 -6.28
N SER A 95 1.32 15.28 -5.22
CA SER A 95 2.29 16.38 -5.33
C SER A 95 3.68 15.93 -5.77
N TRP A 96 4.00 14.63 -5.81
CA TRP A 96 5.35 14.14 -6.01
C TRP A 96 6.01 14.65 -7.28
N GLU A 97 5.45 14.33 -8.44
CA GLU A 97 6.06 14.71 -9.73
C GLU A 97 6.15 16.22 -9.94
N ALA A 98 5.31 17.01 -9.28
CA ALA A 98 5.34 18.46 -9.37
C ALA A 98 6.37 19.12 -8.44
N CYS A 99 6.69 18.50 -7.31
CA CYS A 99 7.42 19.17 -6.24
C CYS A 99 8.63 18.37 -5.71
N TYR A 100 8.61 17.04 -5.79
CA TYR A 100 9.54 16.16 -5.09
C TYR A 100 9.67 16.62 -3.61
N PHE A 101 10.88 16.64 -3.06
CA PHE A 101 11.13 17.10 -1.69
C PHE A 101 11.02 18.63 -1.49
N LYS A 102 10.91 19.41 -2.57
CA LYS A 102 10.88 20.89 -2.53
C LYS A 102 9.46 21.42 -2.37
N ILE A 103 8.74 20.87 -1.42
CA ILE A 103 7.39 21.31 -1.07
C ILE A 103 7.43 22.48 -0.09
N ASP A 104 6.41 23.32 -0.17
CA ASP A 104 6.01 24.30 0.83
C ASP A 104 4.48 24.49 0.77
N GLU A 105 3.90 25.01 1.84
CA GLU A 105 2.44 25.18 1.94
C GLU A 105 1.86 25.98 0.77
N ARG A 106 2.55 27.04 0.34
CA ARG A 106 2.10 27.91 -0.76
C ARG A 106 2.03 27.15 -2.09
N LYS A 107 3.09 26.39 -2.42
CA LYS A 107 3.13 25.58 -3.65
C LYS A 107 2.04 24.51 -3.65
N LEU A 108 1.87 23.81 -2.52
CA LEU A 108 0.85 22.79 -2.40
C LEU A 108 -0.56 23.35 -2.59
N VAL A 109 -0.87 24.49 -1.99
CA VAL A 109 -2.17 25.16 -2.15
C VAL A 109 -2.36 25.66 -3.60
N GLN A 110 -1.32 26.19 -4.26
CA GLN A 110 -1.39 26.60 -5.66
C GLN A 110 -1.65 25.40 -6.58
N LEU A 111 -0.94 24.29 -6.37
CA LEU A 111 -1.12 23.05 -7.13
C LEU A 111 -2.53 22.48 -6.94
N ALA A 112 -2.99 22.43 -5.69
CA ALA A 112 -4.35 21.98 -5.37
C ALA A 112 -5.42 22.85 -6.02
N LYS A 113 -5.24 24.19 -6.01
CA LYS A 113 -6.17 25.11 -6.69
C LYS A 113 -6.26 24.83 -8.19
N ALA A 114 -5.11 24.68 -8.86
CA ALA A 114 -5.09 24.32 -10.27
C ALA A 114 -5.76 22.95 -10.54
N GLY A 115 -5.59 22.00 -9.64
CA GLY A 115 -6.28 20.71 -9.70
C GLY A 115 -7.80 20.84 -9.54
N ALA A 116 -8.26 21.62 -8.55
CA ALA A 116 -9.68 21.87 -8.33
C ALA A 116 -10.35 22.53 -9.55
N ASP A 117 -9.67 23.47 -10.20
CA ASP A 117 -10.17 24.19 -11.40
C ASP A 117 -10.43 23.23 -12.58
N VAL A 118 -9.80 22.05 -12.61
CA VAL A 118 -10.01 21.01 -13.65
C VAL A 118 -10.77 19.78 -13.14
N GLY A 119 -11.34 19.85 -11.95
CA GLY A 119 -12.23 18.82 -11.41
C GLY A 119 -11.54 17.68 -10.66
N ILE A 120 -10.32 17.87 -10.17
CA ILE A 120 -9.68 16.93 -9.25
C ILE A 120 -10.41 16.94 -7.90
N GLU A 121 -10.63 15.77 -7.32
CA GLU A 121 -11.46 15.58 -6.12
C GLU A 121 -10.64 15.30 -4.85
N LEU A 122 -9.42 14.79 -5.00
CA LEU A 122 -8.52 14.44 -3.89
C LEU A 122 -7.11 14.96 -4.16
N PHE A 123 -6.56 15.72 -3.23
CA PHE A 123 -5.16 16.13 -3.24
C PHE A 123 -4.36 15.31 -2.23
N VAL A 124 -3.29 14.65 -2.67
CA VAL A 124 -2.37 13.89 -1.81
C VAL A 124 -1.05 14.63 -1.71
N MET A 125 -0.68 15.03 -0.50
CA MET A 125 0.67 15.49 -0.19
C MET A 125 1.57 14.27 -0.05
N ASP A 126 2.55 14.17 -0.96
CA ASP A 126 3.51 13.08 -1.00
C ASP A 126 4.73 13.35 -0.12
N ASP A 127 5.80 12.59 -0.29
CA ASP A 127 7.04 12.65 0.48
C ASP A 127 7.63 14.07 0.59
N GLY A 128 8.48 14.28 1.58
CA GLY A 128 9.15 15.56 1.80
C GLY A 128 8.46 16.49 2.81
N TRP A 129 7.31 16.12 3.39
CA TRP A 129 6.54 16.98 4.30
C TRP A 129 7.03 16.95 5.75
N PHE A 130 7.74 15.90 6.16
CA PHE A 130 8.18 15.72 7.53
C PHE A 130 9.58 16.27 7.78
N PHE A 131 9.93 16.39 9.04
CA PHE A 131 11.13 17.07 9.52
C PHE A 131 12.42 16.48 8.93
N ARG A 132 13.28 17.35 8.39
CA ARG A 132 14.57 17.01 7.75
C ARG A 132 14.47 16.18 6.48
N ARG A 133 13.29 15.88 5.97
CA ARG A 133 13.10 15.11 4.74
C ARG A 133 13.30 15.99 3.50
N ASN A 134 14.54 16.17 3.08
CA ASN A 134 14.90 16.99 1.90
C ASN A 134 15.44 16.15 0.74
N ASP A 135 15.64 14.88 0.96
CA ASP A 135 16.08 13.84 0.03
C ASP A 135 15.61 12.47 0.52
N ASP A 136 15.95 11.41 -0.18
CA ASP A 136 15.55 10.04 0.09
C ASP A 136 16.43 9.31 1.12
N THR A 137 17.48 9.96 1.65
CA THR A 137 18.49 9.32 2.50
C THR A 137 18.22 9.44 4.01
N SER A 138 17.16 10.15 4.42
CA SER A 138 16.97 10.48 5.84
C SER A 138 15.51 10.53 6.29
N SER A 139 15.33 10.53 7.60
CA SER A 139 14.11 10.90 8.33
C SER A 139 12.90 9.99 8.19
N LEU A 140 12.97 8.88 7.46
CA LEU A 140 11.89 7.88 7.49
C LEU A 140 11.72 7.37 8.94
N GLY A 141 10.48 7.38 9.43
CA GLY A 141 10.14 7.10 10.82
C GLY A 141 9.79 8.35 11.65
N ASP A 142 10.27 9.53 11.25
CA ASP A 142 10.03 10.79 11.95
C ASP A 142 8.85 11.55 11.33
N TRP A 143 7.63 11.02 11.51
CA TRP A 143 6.40 11.53 10.89
C TRP A 143 5.89 12.83 11.56
N GLU A 144 6.77 13.79 11.75
CA GLU A 144 6.49 15.11 12.29
C GLU A 144 6.57 16.16 11.17
N PRO A 145 5.58 17.04 10.98
CA PRO A 145 5.63 18.03 9.91
C PRO A 145 6.79 19.01 10.06
N ASP A 146 7.48 19.30 8.97
CA ASP A 146 8.55 20.31 8.97
C ASP A 146 7.93 21.71 9.11
N PRO A 147 8.21 22.45 10.21
CA PRO A 147 7.60 23.75 10.45
C PRO A 147 8.05 24.84 9.46
N LYS A 148 9.16 24.63 8.75
CA LYS A 148 9.62 25.54 7.70
C LYS A 148 8.80 25.36 6.41
N LYS A 149 8.44 24.11 6.10
CA LYS A 149 7.64 23.77 4.90
C LYS A 149 6.15 23.97 5.14
N LEU A 150 5.70 23.64 6.36
CA LEU A 150 4.29 23.66 6.79
C LEU A 150 4.16 24.44 8.11
N PRO A 151 4.21 25.78 8.10
CA PRO A 151 4.19 26.59 9.34
C PRO A 151 2.92 26.39 10.20
N GLY A 152 1.79 26.06 9.55
CA GLY A 152 0.53 25.77 10.22
C GLY A 152 0.29 24.27 10.47
N GLY A 153 1.26 23.42 10.13
CA GLY A 153 1.16 21.96 10.20
C GLY A 153 0.18 21.37 9.18
N ILE A 154 0.01 20.05 9.25
CA ILE A 154 -0.87 19.28 8.35
C ILE A 154 -2.33 19.74 8.46
N ALA A 155 -2.81 20.03 9.67
CA ALA A 155 -4.20 20.42 9.89
C ALA A 155 -4.56 21.73 9.17
N SER A 156 -3.66 22.72 9.17
CA SER A 156 -3.84 23.98 8.46
C SER A 156 -3.90 23.76 6.93
N LEU A 157 -2.95 23.00 6.39
CA LEU A 157 -2.93 22.66 4.97
C LEU A 157 -4.20 21.90 4.56
N SER A 158 -4.57 20.86 5.31
CA SER A 158 -5.79 20.09 5.06
C SER A 158 -7.04 20.97 5.01
N LYS A 159 -7.17 21.93 5.94
CA LYS A 159 -8.27 22.88 5.94
C LYS A 159 -8.30 23.75 4.69
N LYS A 160 -7.15 24.21 4.21
CA LYS A 160 -7.03 25.01 2.97
C LYS A 160 -7.42 24.20 1.73
N ILE A 161 -6.97 22.94 1.65
CA ILE A 161 -7.33 22.04 0.55
C ILE A 161 -8.83 21.75 0.55
N LYS A 162 -9.39 21.43 1.71
CA LYS A 162 -10.84 21.19 1.85
C LYS A 162 -11.69 22.41 1.50
N ALA A 163 -11.20 23.62 1.75
CA ALA A 163 -11.87 24.85 1.35
C ALA A 163 -11.95 25.03 -0.17
N LEU A 164 -11.13 24.30 -0.95
CA LEU A 164 -11.20 24.24 -2.42
C LEU A 164 -12.20 23.17 -2.91
N GLY A 165 -12.90 22.48 -2.01
CA GLY A 165 -13.85 21.41 -2.34
C GLY A 165 -13.21 20.05 -2.57
N MET A 166 -11.92 19.88 -2.25
CA MET A 166 -11.18 18.64 -2.42
C MET A 166 -11.02 17.89 -1.09
N ASP A 167 -10.95 16.58 -1.15
CA ASP A 167 -10.44 15.78 -0.04
C ASP A 167 -8.90 15.92 0.08
N PHE A 168 -8.37 15.62 1.26
CA PHE A 168 -6.93 15.67 1.54
C PHE A 168 -6.40 14.30 1.97
N GLY A 169 -5.31 13.88 1.35
CA GLY A 169 -4.57 12.66 1.67
C GLY A 169 -3.11 12.96 2.02
N LEU A 170 -2.48 12.06 2.74
CA LEU A 170 -1.11 12.14 3.19
C LEU A 170 -0.37 10.85 2.84
N TRP A 171 0.81 10.97 2.24
CA TRP A 171 1.71 9.84 2.02
C TRP A 171 2.52 9.54 3.28
N VAL A 172 2.66 8.27 3.61
CA VAL A 172 3.54 7.75 4.64
C VAL A 172 4.13 6.41 4.16
N GLU A 173 5.36 6.11 4.58
CA GLU A 173 6.07 4.87 4.28
C GLU A 173 6.43 4.14 5.60
N PRO A 174 5.44 3.56 6.29
CA PRO A 174 5.62 3.01 7.63
C PRO A 174 6.47 1.73 7.67
N GLU A 175 6.70 1.09 6.55
CA GLU A 175 7.53 -0.11 6.39
C GLU A 175 9.04 0.17 6.42
N MET A 176 9.44 1.43 6.28
CA MET A 176 10.85 1.83 6.22
C MET A 176 11.21 2.77 7.36
N ILE A 177 12.47 2.66 7.82
CA ILE A 177 13.05 3.53 8.84
C ILE A 177 14.46 3.92 8.44
N SER A 178 14.82 5.19 8.60
CA SER A 178 16.20 5.66 8.42
C SER A 178 16.99 5.51 9.73
N GLU A 179 18.21 5.00 9.68
CA GLU A 179 19.07 4.86 10.86
C GLU A 179 19.37 6.20 11.55
N ASN A 180 19.36 7.30 10.80
CA ASN A 180 19.54 8.65 11.33
C ASN A 180 18.25 9.31 11.83
N SER A 181 17.11 8.59 11.85
CA SER A 181 15.85 9.07 12.41
C SER A 181 15.89 9.10 13.95
N LEU A 182 15.08 9.97 14.54
CA LEU A 182 14.89 9.98 15.99
C LEU A 182 14.20 8.72 16.49
N LEU A 183 13.31 8.16 15.67
CA LEU A 183 12.64 6.90 16.01
C LEU A 183 13.64 5.76 16.12
N TYR A 184 14.52 5.59 15.15
CA TYR A 184 15.56 4.54 15.19
C TYR A 184 16.50 4.73 16.39
N GLN A 185 16.93 5.97 16.67
CA GLN A 185 17.81 6.26 17.80
C GLN A 185 17.19 5.90 19.16
N LYS A 186 15.86 6.06 19.29
CA LYS A 186 15.13 5.71 20.51
C LYS A 186 14.78 4.22 20.60
N HIS A 187 14.50 3.60 19.47
CA HIS A 187 13.96 2.25 19.38
C HIS A 187 14.62 1.44 18.27
N PRO A 188 15.92 1.20 18.31
CA PRO A 188 16.62 0.40 17.32
C PRO A 188 16.11 -1.06 17.28
N ASP A 189 15.57 -1.52 18.42
CA ASP A 189 14.97 -2.84 18.61
C ASP A 189 13.64 -3.04 17.87
N TRP A 190 13.03 -1.97 17.34
CA TRP A 190 11.81 -2.06 16.54
C TRP A 190 12.09 -2.40 15.07
N THR A 191 13.35 -2.31 14.65
CA THR A 191 13.73 -2.65 13.28
C THR A 191 13.68 -4.15 13.06
N MET A 192 12.94 -4.58 12.05
CA MET A 192 12.94 -5.99 11.64
C MET A 192 14.28 -6.34 10.99
N THR A 193 14.99 -7.27 11.57
CA THR A 193 16.31 -7.69 11.12
C THR A 193 16.38 -9.21 10.96
N ILE A 194 17.15 -9.66 9.98
CA ILE A 194 17.49 -11.07 9.83
C ILE A 194 18.90 -11.26 10.43
N PRO A 195 19.08 -12.13 11.45
CA PRO A 195 20.39 -12.36 12.06
C PRO A 195 21.44 -12.72 11.00
N GLY A 196 22.57 -11.97 11.00
CA GLY A 196 23.67 -12.19 10.05
C GLY A 196 23.51 -11.50 8.70
N HIS A 197 22.45 -10.75 8.48
CA HIS A 197 22.29 -9.89 7.29
C HIS A 197 22.44 -8.42 7.66
N PRO A 198 23.06 -7.60 6.78
CA PRO A 198 23.09 -6.15 6.98
C PRO A 198 21.67 -5.58 6.88
N HIS A 199 21.45 -4.41 7.48
CA HIS A 199 20.24 -3.63 7.22
C HIS A 199 20.21 -3.22 5.74
N SER A 200 19.06 -3.33 5.12
CA SER A 200 18.83 -2.92 3.71
C SER A 200 18.54 -1.42 3.62
#